data_8346d3778c3164cdbb34dfc3b6d0e754
#
_entry.id   8346d3778c3164cdbb34dfc3b6d0e754
#
_cell.length_a   1.000
_cell.length_b   1.000
_cell.length_c   1.000
_cell.angle_alpha   90.00
_cell.angle_beta   90.00
_cell.angle_gamma   90.00
#
_symmetry.space_group_name_H-M   'P 1'
#
loop_
_entity.id
_entity.type
_entity.pdbx_description
1 polymer ?
#
loop_
_entity_poly.entity_id
_entity_poly.type
_entity_poly.pdbx_seq_one_letter_code
_entity_poly.pdbx_strand_id
1 'polypeptide(L)'
;IRGFMDVIILCGGKGTRLSEETISKPKPMVEIGGMPILWHIMKYYSYYGINRFILALGYKGDYIKQYFYNYKYTSADFSLNLDPKEKIEFLNHSDEKHWEIVFVDTGEETLKGGRIKRLDKYIKSDLFHLTYGDGVCDLDINKLVDFHNSHGCLGSVTAVRPPSRFGELNINQDNTVKELEEKPQMG
;
A
#
# COMPACT_ATOMS: atom_id res chain seq x y z
N ILE A 1 -25.01 4.52 5.02
CA ILE A 1 -24.41 3.17 5.04
C ILE A 1 -23.26 3.26 4.06
N ARG A 2 -22.01 3.28 4.55
CA ARG A 2 -20.83 3.19 3.70
C ARG A 2 -20.78 1.78 3.16
N GLY A 3 -20.96 1.63 1.84
CA GLY A 3 -20.96 0.34 1.15
C GLY A 3 -19.60 -0.36 1.29
N PHE A 4 -19.60 -1.66 1.04
CA PHE A 4 -18.40 -2.46 0.86
C PHE A 4 -17.52 -1.84 -0.26
N MET A 5 -16.24 -1.64 0.05
CA MET A 5 -15.26 -1.10 -0.91
C MET A 5 -14.01 -1.98 -0.97
N ASP A 6 -13.49 -2.15 -2.18
CA ASP A 6 -12.22 -2.80 -2.42
C ASP A 6 -11.07 -1.79 -2.36
N VAL A 7 -9.89 -2.25 -1.95
CA VAL A 7 -8.64 -1.50 -2.10
C VAL A 7 -7.73 -2.21 -3.07
N ILE A 8 -7.44 -1.59 -4.19
CA ILE A 8 -6.43 -2.05 -5.15
C ILE A 8 -5.08 -1.47 -4.75
N ILE A 9 -4.09 -2.34 -4.56
CA ILE A 9 -2.73 -1.93 -4.22
C ILE A 9 -1.76 -2.37 -5.32
N LEU A 10 -1.07 -1.40 -5.93
CA LEU A 10 -0.10 -1.65 -7.00
C LEU A 10 1.24 -2.09 -6.40
N CYS A 11 1.56 -3.38 -6.48
CA CYS A 11 2.75 -4.01 -5.91
C CYS A 11 3.71 -4.59 -6.95
N GLY A 12 3.51 -4.32 -8.24
CA GLY A 12 4.25 -5.00 -9.31
C GLY A 12 5.48 -4.26 -9.86
N GLY A 13 5.88 -3.12 -9.28
CA GLY A 13 7.01 -2.33 -9.77
C GLY A 13 8.38 -2.89 -9.38
N LYS A 14 9.41 -2.69 -10.24
CA LYS A 14 10.80 -3.14 -10.02
C LYS A 14 11.55 -2.35 -8.93
N GLY A 15 11.05 -1.19 -8.50
CA GLY A 15 11.62 -0.42 -7.39
C GLY A 15 13.04 0.13 -7.61
N THR A 16 13.44 0.43 -8.84
CA THR A 16 14.81 0.77 -9.28
C THR A 16 15.50 1.93 -8.55
N ARG A 17 14.77 2.74 -7.78
CA ARG A 17 15.30 3.89 -7.04
C ARG A 17 15.86 3.57 -5.65
N LEU A 18 15.56 2.38 -5.11
CA LEU A 18 16.05 1.89 -3.82
C LEU A 18 16.84 0.60 -4.06
N SER A 19 17.99 0.70 -4.75
CA SER A 19 18.70 -0.44 -5.33
C SER A 19 19.21 -1.45 -4.30
N GLU A 20 19.64 -1.03 -3.11
CA GLU A 20 20.29 -1.94 -2.16
C GLU A 20 19.31 -2.88 -1.46
N GLU A 21 18.16 -2.39 -0.99
CA GLU A 21 17.16 -3.22 -0.29
C GLU A 21 16.23 -3.99 -1.24
N THR A 22 15.99 -3.46 -2.45
CA THR A 22 15.09 -4.09 -3.43
C THR A 22 15.74 -5.23 -4.22
N ILE A 23 17.05 -5.48 -4.05
CA ILE A 23 17.72 -6.68 -4.59
C ILE A 23 17.17 -7.95 -3.97
N SER A 24 16.86 -7.96 -2.68
CA SER A 24 16.40 -9.15 -1.96
C SER A 24 14.88 -9.28 -1.90
N LYS A 25 14.15 -8.18 -1.68
CA LYS A 25 12.69 -8.14 -1.51
C LYS A 25 12.04 -7.03 -2.35
N PRO A 26 10.76 -7.17 -2.77
CA PRO A 26 10.08 -6.10 -3.51
C PRO A 26 9.81 -4.90 -2.59
N LYS A 27 9.79 -3.69 -3.17
CA LYS A 27 9.65 -2.43 -2.42
C LYS A 27 8.50 -2.40 -1.40
N PRO A 28 7.29 -2.92 -1.68
CA PRO A 28 6.21 -2.99 -0.71
C PRO A 28 6.52 -3.81 0.55
N MET A 29 7.55 -4.66 0.49
CA MET A 29 7.98 -5.54 1.58
C MET A 29 9.19 -5.01 2.37
N VAL A 30 9.63 -3.78 2.10
CA VAL A 30 10.56 -3.06 2.97
C VAL A 30 9.89 -2.79 4.32
N GLU A 31 10.60 -3.10 5.40
CA GLU A 31 10.03 -3.07 6.74
C GLU A 31 10.23 -1.72 7.44
N ILE A 32 9.21 -1.32 8.16
CA ILE A 32 9.23 -0.18 9.09
C ILE A 32 8.69 -0.70 10.42
N GLY A 33 9.50 -0.62 11.48
CA GLY A 33 9.09 -1.14 12.80
C GLY A 33 8.81 -2.65 12.81
N GLY A 34 9.52 -3.42 11.97
CA GLY A 34 9.38 -4.89 11.88
C GLY A 34 8.22 -5.38 11.02
N MET A 35 7.45 -4.47 10.39
CA MET A 35 6.34 -4.82 9.51
C MET A 35 6.53 -4.20 8.12
N PRO A 36 6.16 -4.90 7.02
CA PRO A 36 6.25 -4.36 5.67
C PRO A 36 5.43 -3.08 5.48
N ILE A 37 5.89 -2.16 4.62
CA ILE A 37 5.12 -0.97 4.23
C ILE A 37 3.72 -1.37 3.74
N LEU A 38 3.62 -2.43 2.96
CA LEU A 38 2.35 -2.97 2.47
C LEU A 38 1.38 -3.31 3.63
N TRP A 39 1.90 -3.92 4.70
CA TRP A 39 1.09 -4.21 5.90
C TRP A 39 0.56 -2.91 6.54
N HIS A 40 1.41 -1.88 6.68
CA HIS A 40 0.99 -0.58 7.23
C HIS A 40 -0.11 0.07 6.38
N ILE A 41 0.00 0.02 5.05
CA ILE A 41 -1.03 0.52 4.14
C ILE A 41 -2.34 -0.23 4.37
N MET A 42 -2.32 -1.56 4.43
CA MET A 42 -3.51 -2.37 4.66
C MET A 42 -4.11 -2.10 6.06
N LYS A 43 -3.28 -1.98 7.10
CA LYS A 43 -3.69 -1.64 8.47
C LYS A 43 -4.37 -0.27 8.52
N TYR A 44 -3.85 0.69 7.77
CA TYR A 44 -4.44 2.02 7.66
C TYR A 44 -5.85 2.00 7.05
N TYR A 45 -6.07 1.29 5.94
CA TYR A 45 -7.41 1.13 5.37
C TYR A 45 -8.35 0.33 6.30
N SER A 46 -7.81 -0.68 6.98
CA SER A 46 -8.55 -1.49 7.95
C SER A 46 -9.05 -0.67 9.13
N TYR A 47 -8.31 0.34 9.58
CA TYR A 47 -8.76 1.29 10.60
C TYR A 47 -10.05 2.02 10.20
N TYR A 48 -10.27 2.26 8.90
CA TYR A 48 -11.50 2.82 8.35
C TYR A 48 -12.56 1.76 7.99
N GLY A 49 -12.35 0.51 8.39
CA GLY A 49 -13.29 -0.60 8.17
C GLY A 49 -13.21 -1.26 6.80
N ILE A 50 -12.20 -0.94 5.99
CA ILE A 50 -12.00 -1.52 4.67
C ILE A 50 -10.98 -2.66 4.80
N ASN A 51 -11.43 -3.90 4.64
CA ASN A 51 -10.66 -5.10 4.94
C ASN A 51 -10.45 -6.02 3.73
N ARG A 52 -10.86 -5.61 2.54
CA ARG A 52 -10.63 -6.38 1.31
C ARG A 52 -9.63 -5.69 0.40
N PHE A 53 -8.54 -6.40 0.12
CA PHE A 53 -7.37 -5.89 -0.60
C PHE A 53 -7.11 -6.72 -1.84
N ILE A 54 -6.93 -6.07 -2.99
CA ILE A 54 -6.58 -6.72 -4.27
C ILE A 54 -5.17 -6.27 -4.63
N LEU A 55 -4.20 -7.17 -4.49
CA LEU A 55 -2.79 -6.89 -4.74
C LEU A 55 -2.44 -7.16 -6.20
N ALA A 56 -2.15 -6.10 -6.95
CA ALA A 56 -1.66 -6.20 -8.33
C ALA A 56 -0.17 -6.54 -8.34
N LEU A 57 0.16 -7.81 -8.43
CA LEU A 57 1.52 -8.33 -8.36
C LEU A 57 2.24 -8.27 -9.71
N GLY A 58 3.54 -8.36 -9.67
CA GLY A 58 4.46 -8.43 -10.79
C GLY A 58 5.83 -8.84 -10.28
N TYR A 59 6.85 -7.99 -10.41
CA TYR A 59 8.20 -8.29 -9.95
C TYR A 59 8.21 -8.78 -8.50
N LYS A 60 8.79 -9.96 -8.25
CA LYS A 60 8.85 -10.65 -6.95
C LYS A 60 7.49 -10.80 -6.23
N GLY A 61 6.41 -10.94 -6.99
CA GLY A 61 5.08 -11.14 -6.42
C GLY A 61 4.96 -12.36 -5.51
N ASP A 62 5.75 -13.40 -5.77
CA ASP A 62 5.76 -14.62 -4.95
C ASP A 62 6.30 -14.39 -3.54
N TYR A 63 7.23 -13.42 -3.35
CA TYR A 63 7.67 -13.02 -2.03
C TYR A 63 6.50 -12.47 -1.19
N ILE A 64 5.65 -11.65 -1.79
CA ILE A 64 4.45 -11.09 -1.13
C ILE A 64 3.47 -12.21 -0.79
N LYS A 65 3.21 -13.14 -1.73
CA LYS A 65 2.33 -14.29 -1.49
C LYS A 65 2.83 -15.15 -0.33
N GLN A 66 4.13 -15.48 -0.32
CA GLN A 66 4.73 -16.30 0.74
C GLN A 66 4.64 -15.62 2.12
N TYR A 67 4.86 -14.31 2.20
CA TYR A 67 4.72 -13.56 3.43
C TYR A 67 3.32 -13.70 4.02
N PHE A 68 2.27 -13.39 3.25
CA PHE A 68 0.91 -13.45 3.75
C PHE A 68 0.39 -14.89 3.93
N TYR A 69 0.84 -15.82 3.09
CA TYR A 69 0.52 -17.25 3.28
C TYR A 69 1.03 -17.77 4.62
N ASN A 70 2.22 -17.34 5.02
CA ASN A 70 2.83 -17.72 6.30
C ASN A 70 2.45 -16.79 7.45
N TYR A 71 1.73 -15.70 7.20
CA TYR A 71 1.46 -14.64 8.18
C TYR A 71 0.86 -15.18 9.48
N LYS A 72 -0.06 -16.12 9.38
CA LYS A 72 -0.68 -16.76 10.53
C LYS A 72 0.33 -17.47 11.44
N TYR A 73 1.36 -18.07 10.87
CA TYR A 73 2.39 -18.81 11.62
C TYR A 73 3.47 -17.88 12.19
N THR A 74 3.67 -16.73 11.60
CA THR A 74 4.68 -15.76 12.06
C THR A 74 4.15 -14.70 13.00
N SER A 75 2.82 -14.47 13.00
CA SER A 75 2.16 -13.44 13.80
C SER A 75 1.40 -13.95 15.01
N ALA A 76 1.17 -15.27 15.13
CA ALA A 76 0.44 -15.87 16.22
C ALA A 76 1.32 -16.88 17.00
N ASP A 77 1.02 -17.04 18.28
CA ASP A 77 1.57 -18.13 19.07
C ASP A 77 0.81 -19.42 18.75
N PHE A 78 1.51 -20.53 18.65
CA PHE A 78 0.89 -21.82 18.40
C PHE A 78 1.64 -22.97 19.06
N SER A 79 0.92 -24.04 19.35
CA SER A 79 1.48 -25.33 19.75
C SER A 79 1.59 -26.22 18.52
N LEU A 80 2.73 -26.86 18.34
CA LEU A 80 3.00 -27.81 17.29
C LEU A 80 3.33 -29.18 17.90
N ASN A 81 2.49 -30.17 17.63
CA ASN A 81 2.84 -31.55 17.88
C ASN A 81 3.50 -32.13 16.62
N LEU A 82 4.65 -32.77 16.75
CA LEU A 82 5.37 -33.35 15.61
C LEU A 82 4.78 -34.68 15.14
N ASP A 83 3.74 -35.22 15.81
CA ASP A 83 2.98 -36.34 15.26
C ASP A 83 2.20 -35.87 14.01
N PRO A 84 2.38 -36.52 12.83
CA PRO A 84 1.72 -36.13 11.59
C PRO A 84 0.17 -36.17 11.64
N LYS A 85 -0.41 -36.84 12.63
CA LYS A 85 -1.86 -36.92 12.83
C LYS A 85 -2.44 -35.75 13.62
N GLU A 86 -1.59 -34.99 14.30
CA GLU A 86 -1.99 -33.88 15.14
C GLU A 86 -2.09 -32.59 14.34
N LYS A 87 -2.95 -31.70 14.79
CA LYS A 87 -3.16 -30.38 14.19
C LYS A 87 -2.38 -29.31 14.94
N ILE A 88 -1.97 -28.27 14.22
CA ILE A 88 -1.44 -27.05 14.81
C ILE A 88 -2.58 -26.35 15.57
N GLU A 89 -2.35 -26.04 16.84
CA GLU A 89 -3.27 -25.29 17.69
C GLU A 89 -2.75 -23.85 17.86
N PHE A 90 -3.51 -22.86 17.38
CA PHE A 90 -3.19 -21.44 17.55
C PHE A 90 -3.69 -20.97 18.91
N LEU A 91 -2.78 -20.40 19.73
CA LEU A 91 -3.06 -19.96 21.09
C LEU A 91 -3.60 -18.53 21.12
N ASN A 92 -3.34 -17.76 20.09
CA ASN A 92 -3.90 -16.42 19.87
C ASN A 92 -4.19 -16.18 18.38
N HIS A 93 -4.76 -15.03 18.07
CA HIS A 93 -5.04 -14.61 16.69
C HIS A 93 -4.58 -13.18 16.49
N SER A 94 -4.06 -12.89 15.31
CA SER A 94 -3.73 -11.52 14.92
C SER A 94 -5.00 -10.66 14.74
N ASP A 95 -4.84 -9.35 14.89
CA ASP A 95 -5.93 -8.39 14.65
C ASP A 95 -6.39 -8.39 13.19
N GLU A 96 -5.57 -8.87 12.27
CA GLU A 96 -5.78 -8.91 10.82
C GLU A 96 -6.63 -10.11 10.35
N LYS A 97 -7.20 -10.88 11.26
CA LYS A 97 -8.07 -12.04 10.93
C LYS A 97 -9.25 -11.71 10.01
N HIS A 98 -9.60 -10.43 9.89
CA HIS A 98 -10.69 -9.95 9.02
C HIS A 98 -10.23 -9.58 7.61
N TRP A 99 -8.93 -9.60 7.33
CA TRP A 99 -8.43 -9.25 6.01
C TRP A 99 -8.72 -10.33 4.97
N GLU A 100 -9.38 -9.94 3.89
CA GLU A 100 -9.47 -10.73 2.65
C GLU A 100 -8.45 -10.18 1.66
N ILE A 101 -7.47 -11.00 1.28
CA ILE A 101 -6.40 -10.59 0.38
C ILE A 101 -6.47 -11.40 -0.91
N VAL A 102 -6.64 -10.72 -2.02
CA VAL A 102 -6.66 -11.30 -3.37
C VAL A 102 -5.31 -11.01 -4.04
N PHE A 103 -4.57 -12.06 -4.35
CA PHE A 103 -3.27 -11.96 -5.02
C PHE A 103 -3.45 -12.21 -6.51
N VAL A 104 -3.15 -11.20 -7.34
CA VAL A 104 -3.29 -11.31 -8.79
C VAL A 104 -1.97 -11.01 -9.47
N ASP A 105 -1.42 -11.98 -10.18
CA ASP A 105 -0.30 -11.73 -11.06
C ASP A 105 -0.78 -10.94 -12.27
N THR A 106 -0.32 -9.72 -12.38
CA THR A 106 -0.67 -8.80 -13.47
C THR A 106 0.44 -8.67 -14.51
N GLY A 107 1.48 -9.49 -14.40
CA GLY A 107 2.64 -9.50 -15.29
C GLY A 107 3.70 -8.46 -14.93
N GLU A 108 4.98 -8.81 -15.07
CA GLU A 108 6.09 -7.98 -14.62
C GLU A 108 6.21 -6.66 -15.40
N GLU A 109 6.07 -6.71 -16.72
CA GLU A 109 6.23 -5.55 -17.62
C GLU A 109 4.91 -4.78 -17.85
N THR A 110 3.83 -5.15 -17.17
CA THR A 110 2.53 -4.50 -17.37
C THR A 110 2.50 -3.12 -16.75
N LEU A 111 2.10 -2.11 -17.52
CA LEU A 111 1.92 -0.74 -17.06
C LEU A 111 0.70 -0.63 -16.11
N LYS A 112 0.66 0.45 -15.32
CA LYS A 112 -0.32 0.67 -14.25
C LYS A 112 -1.78 0.48 -14.68
N GLY A 113 -2.21 1.13 -15.76
CA GLY A 113 -3.57 0.98 -16.30
C GLY A 113 -3.89 -0.45 -16.77
N GLY A 114 -2.91 -1.14 -17.37
CA GLY A 114 -3.02 -2.54 -17.74
C GLY A 114 -3.19 -3.46 -16.52
N ARG A 115 -2.50 -3.17 -15.42
CA ARG A 115 -2.67 -3.92 -14.18
C ARG A 115 -4.09 -3.79 -13.66
N ILE A 116 -4.61 -2.56 -13.56
CA ILE A 116 -5.98 -2.29 -13.09
C ILE A 116 -6.98 -3.03 -13.98
N LYS A 117 -6.85 -2.95 -15.31
CA LYS A 117 -7.74 -3.65 -16.24
C LYS A 117 -7.76 -5.17 -16.04
N ARG A 118 -6.62 -5.79 -15.69
CA ARG A 118 -6.54 -7.23 -15.39
C ARG A 118 -7.21 -7.62 -14.07
N LEU A 119 -7.52 -6.65 -13.21
CA LEU A 119 -8.20 -6.86 -11.93
C LEU A 119 -9.73 -6.81 -12.03
N ASP A 120 -10.30 -6.37 -13.15
CA ASP A 120 -11.73 -6.12 -13.36
C ASP A 120 -12.63 -7.22 -12.77
N LYS A 121 -12.33 -8.48 -13.07
CA LYS A 121 -13.11 -9.65 -12.59
C LYS A 121 -13.00 -9.95 -11.11
N TYR A 122 -12.06 -9.31 -10.39
CA TYR A 122 -11.84 -9.51 -8.95
C TYR A 122 -12.45 -8.38 -8.11
N ILE A 123 -12.78 -7.24 -8.74
CA ILE A 123 -13.42 -6.09 -8.08
C ILE A 123 -14.88 -6.45 -7.84
N LYS A 124 -15.34 -6.29 -6.61
CA LYS A 124 -16.73 -6.60 -6.21
C LYS A 124 -17.53 -5.34 -5.88
N SER A 125 -16.87 -4.20 -5.74
CA SER A 125 -17.50 -2.93 -5.36
C SER A 125 -17.61 -1.99 -6.55
N ASP A 126 -18.67 -1.18 -6.60
CA ASP A 126 -18.85 -0.15 -7.63
C ASP A 126 -17.83 0.98 -7.52
N LEU A 127 -17.36 1.24 -6.30
CA LEU A 127 -16.34 2.22 -5.98
C LEU A 127 -15.18 1.53 -5.25
N PHE A 128 -13.96 1.77 -5.67
CA PHE A 128 -12.77 1.20 -5.05
C PHE A 128 -11.68 2.25 -4.81
N HIS A 129 -10.84 1.99 -3.83
CA HIS A 129 -9.61 2.74 -3.62
C HIS A 129 -8.47 2.17 -4.46
N LEU A 130 -7.62 3.07 -4.96
CA LEU A 130 -6.40 2.71 -5.67
C LEU A 130 -5.20 3.40 -5.02
N THR A 131 -4.21 2.61 -4.62
CA THR A 131 -2.98 3.15 -4.04
C THR A 131 -1.74 2.38 -4.51
N TYR A 132 -0.56 2.96 -4.24
CA TYR A 132 0.71 2.27 -4.42
C TYR A 132 1.07 1.48 -3.17
N GLY A 133 1.84 0.39 -3.35
CA GLY A 133 2.27 -0.48 -2.26
C GLY A 133 3.50 0.01 -1.49
N ASP A 134 3.97 1.25 -1.72
CA ASP A 134 5.22 1.76 -1.22
C ASP A 134 5.13 3.18 -0.62
N GLY A 135 3.93 3.68 -0.37
CA GLY A 135 3.70 4.98 0.24
C GLY A 135 2.58 4.94 1.27
N VAL A 136 2.83 5.52 2.43
CA VAL A 136 1.86 5.74 3.50
C VAL A 136 1.49 7.22 3.59
N CYS A 137 0.29 7.52 4.05
CA CYS A 137 -0.20 8.87 4.28
C CYS A 137 -1.10 8.91 5.51
N ASP A 138 -1.46 10.08 5.96
CA ASP A 138 -2.37 10.35 7.09
C ASP A 138 -3.73 10.92 6.62
N LEU A 139 -4.12 10.65 5.38
CA LEU A 139 -5.36 11.12 4.78
C LEU A 139 -6.57 10.47 5.46
N ASP A 140 -7.55 11.27 5.86
CA ASP A 140 -8.85 10.76 6.31
C ASP A 140 -9.61 10.13 5.13
N ILE A 141 -9.63 8.79 5.08
CA ILE A 141 -10.28 8.02 4.01
C ILE A 141 -11.79 8.32 3.95
N ASN A 142 -12.42 8.57 5.08
CA ASN A 142 -13.83 8.91 5.12
C ASN A 142 -14.12 10.24 4.43
N LYS A 143 -13.29 11.26 4.68
CA LYS A 143 -13.40 12.55 4.00
C LYS A 143 -13.15 12.45 2.49
N LEU A 144 -12.21 11.58 2.09
CA LEU A 144 -11.98 11.33 0.66
C LEU A 144 -13.21 10.74 -0.02
N VAL A 145 -13.87 9.76 0.61
CA VAL A 145 -15.10 9.14 0.08
C VAL A 145 -16.25 10.17 0.04
N ASP A 146 -16.42 10.94 1.11
CA ASP A 146 -17.46 11.98 1.16
C ASP A 146 -17.22 13.04 0.08
N PHE A 147 -15.98 13.46 -0.13
CA PHE A 147 -15.60 14.38 -1.21
C PHE A 147 -15.90 13.76 -2.60
N HIS A 148 -15.51 12.50 -2.84
CA HIS A 148 -15.80 11.82 -4.09
C HIS A 148 -17.30 11.79 -4.40
N ASN A 149 -18.12 11.45 -3.40
CA ASN A 149 -19.57 11.38 -3.56
C ASN A 149 -20.22 12.77 -3.80
N SER A 150 -19.54 13.87 -3.45
CA SER A 150 -20.10 15.22 -3.57
C SER A 150 -20.03 15.83 -4.97
N HIS A 151 -19.16 15.34 -5.88
CA HIS A 151 -18.92 16.01 -7.17
C HIS A 151 -19.35 15.21 -8.39
N GLY A 152 -19.73 13.92 -8.26
CA GLY A 152 -20.24 13.10 -9.36
C GLY A 152 -19.24 12.76 -10.48
N CYS A 153 -17.93 13.02 -10.29
CA CYS A 153 -16.89 12.65 -11.25
C CYS A 153 -16.51 11.18 -11.13
N LEU A 154 -15.87 10.61 -12.17
CA LEU A 154 -15.47 9.21 -12.21
C LEU A 154 -14.34 8.87 -11.24
N GLY A 155 -13.56 9.85 -10.77
CA GLY A 155 -12.44 9.61 -9.88
C GLY A 155 -12.05 10.85 -9.09
N SER A 156 -11.50 10.64 -7.90
CA SER A 156 -10.84 11.65 -7.07
C SER A 156 -9.38 11.27 -6.88
N VAL A 157 -8.48 12.22 -6.93
CA VAL A 157 -7.06 12.02 -6.69
C VAL A 157 -6.59 12.88 -5.53
N THR A 158 -5.85 12.27 -4.62
CA THR A 158 -5.20 13.00 -3.53
C THR A 158 -3.91 13.62 -4.04
N ALA A 159 -3.82 14.94 -3.95
CA ALA A 159 -2.60 15.69 -4.23
C ALA A 159 -1.94 16.13 -2.93
N VAL A 160 -0.62 16.14 -2.90
CA VAL A 160 0.17 16.61 -1.76
C VAL A 160 1.23 17.60 -2.22
N ARG A 161 1.61 18.52 -1.34
CA ARG A 161 2.75 19.42 -1.54
C ARG A 161 3.90 18.88 -0.70
N PRO A 162 4.85 18.14 -1.30
CA PRO A 162 5.98 17.62 -0.55
C PRO A 162 6.90 18.79 -0.14
N PRO A 163 7.56 18.71 1.02
CA PRO A 163 8.62 19.65 1.35
C PRO A 163 9.79 19.50 0.36
N SER A 164 10.46 20.60 0.03
CA SER A 164 11.72 20.54 -0.71
C SER A 164 12.73 19.69 0.04
N ARG A 165 13.59 18.98 -0.70
CA ARG A 165 14.69 18.21 -0.09
C ARG A 165 15.86 19.09 0.31
N PHE A 166 15.94 20.29 -0.27
CA PHE A 166 17.02 21.24 -0.12
C PHE A 166 16.46 22.60 0.30
N GLY A 167 17.34 23.48 0.80
CA GLY A 167 17.02 24.87 0.94
C GLY A 167 16.81 25.53 -0.43
N GLU A 168 15.90 26.47 -0.51
CA GLU A 168 15.62 27.25 -1.71
C GLU A 168 16.08 28.69 -1.52
N LEU A 169 16.70 29.24 -2.58
CA LEU A 169 17.17 30.62 -2.61
C LEU A 169 16.19 31.48 -3.42
N ASN A 170 15.62 32.48 -2.79
CA ASN A 170 14.97 33.57 -3.49
C ASN A 170 16.03 34.59 -3.93
N ILE A 171 16.20 34.75 -5.26
CA ILE A 171 17.24 35.58 -5.86
C ILE A 171 16.60 36.78 -6.54
N ASN A 172 17.11 37.99 -6.26
CA ASN A 172 16.71 39.20 -6.93
C ASN A 172 17.20 39.26 -8.40
N GLN A 173 16.67 40.21 -9.18
CA GLN A 173 17.05 40.40 -10.58
C GLN A 173 18.55 40.75 -10.78
N ASP A 174 19.20 41.27 -9.76
CA ASP A 174 20.62 41.60 -9.70
C ASP A 174 21.51 40.45 -9.22
N ASN A 175 20.95 39.21 -9.11
CA ASN A 175 21.60 38.01 -8.59
C ASN A 175 22.02 38.06 -7.11
N THR A 176 21.52 39.04 -6.35
CA THR A 176 21.65 39.00 -4.86
C THR A 176 20.66 38.08 -4.25
N VAL A 177 21.06 37.37 -3.17
CA VAL A 177 20.17 36.49 -2.44
C VAL A 177 19.25 37.34 -1.54
N LYS A 178 17.95 37.23 -1.77
CA LYS A 178 16.93 37.90 -0.95
C LYS A 178 16.67 37.13 0.33
N GLU A 179 16.58 35.80 0.21
CA GLU A 179 16.17 34.90 1.31
C GLU A 179 16.64 33.49 1.05
N LEU A 180 17.02 32.76 2.11
CA LEU A 180 17.23 31.32 2.13
C LEU A 180 16.13 30.70 2.97
N GLU A 181 15.33 29.83 2.38
CA GLU A 181 14.29 29.07 3.04
C GLU A 181 14.69 27.61 3.13
N GLU A 182 14.81 27.06 4.34
CA GLU A 182 15.19 25.66 4.56
C GLU A 182 13.98 24.76 4.38
N LYS A 183 14.06 23.85 3.39
CA LYS A 183 13.02 22.84 3.09
C LYS A 183 11.61 23.41 2.96
N PRO A 184 11.38 24.44 2.15
CA PRO A 184 10.04 25.00 1.96
C PRO A 184 9.09 23.98 1.35
N GLN A 185 7.79 24.18 1.52
CA GLN A 185 6.80 23.42 0.77
C GLN A 185 6.85 23.83 -0.71
N MET A 186 7.03 22.86 -1.60
CA MET A 186 6.98 23.13 -3.04
C MET A 186 5.59 23.64 -3.44
N GLY A 187 5.56 24.71 -4.20
CA GLY A 187 4.36 25.39 -4.70
C GLY A 187 3.62 24.63 -5.79
#